data_49122084ddc14935ee7c583c71b04202
#
_entry.id   49122084ddc14935ee7c583c71b04202
#
_cell.length_a   1.000
_cell.length_b   1.000
_cell.length_c   1.000
_cell.angle_alpha   90.00
_cell.angle_beta   90.00
_cell.angle_gamma   90.00
#
_symmetry.space_group_name_H-M   'P 1'
#
loop_
_entity.id
_entity.type
_entity.pdbx_description
1 polymer ?
#
loop_
_entity_poly.entity_id
_entity_poly.type
_entity_poly.pdbx_seq_one_letter_code
_entity_poly.pdbx_strand_id
1 'polypeptide(L)'
;MRKLMRIDLIFGLLATLTVSPLNAQEGAVAKPPLKIRIDNTANRGIDFLLIRGQNDDGSFSPESGVAVTALCVQAILEHRPKATDSAAIQKALKYIESMIRPDGGIYAEGSYYRNYETSVAVGALVKANDGRYDSQLHRAELFLKEIQWDEGEGIESSDAAYGGQGYGKHKRPDLSNTAFFVEALRNLGNGEDDEAIQKALKFIVRTQNLTGHGNDTEHAGRIGDGGFYYTPAAGGQSQAETTANGGLRSYGSMTYAGLKSMIYAGLSSEDPRVVAAMDFIRNNYSLSDNPGMGQAGLYYYYHTFAKALDAAGAEILDDADGKPHDWRSELTDKLIEQQQQDGSWVNSDNDRWMEGDRQLVTAYALLSLAHCSQ
;
A
#
# COMPACT_ATOMS: atom_id res chain seq x y z
N MET A 1 80.06 29.85 69.39
CA MET A 1 80.02 30.70 68.19
C MET A 1 79.70 29.88 67.03
N ARG A 2 78.40 29.80 66.63
CA ARG A 2 77.93 29.14 65.44
C ARG A 2 76.97 30.08 64.65
N LYS A 3 77.35 30.49 63.48
CA LYS A 3 76.52 31.30 62.59
C LYS A 3 75.40 30.42 62.03
N LEU A 4 74.14 30.84 62.21
CA LEU A 4 73.01 30.27 61.51
C LEU A 4 72.89 31.01 60.17
N MET A 5 72.90 30.24 59.11
CA MET A 5 72.61 30.63 57.73
C MET A 5 71.05 30.52 57.52
N ARG A 6 70.43 31.60 57.13
CA ARG A 6 69.02 31.62 56.67
C ARG A 6 68.99 31.18 55.21
N ILE A 7 68.08 30.19 54.93
CA ILE A 7 67.75 29.78 53.58
C ILE A 7 66.39 30.40 53.23
N ASP A 8 66.35 31.29 52.26
CA ASP A 8 65.14 31.87 51.73
C ASP A 8 64.50 30.85 50.72
N LEU A 9 63.28 30.38 51.02
CA LEU A 9 62.48 29.54 50.12
C LEU A 9 61.73 30.44 49.12
N ILE A 10 62.10 30.35 47.83
CA ILE A 10 61.35 30.94 46.72
C ILE A 10 60.21 29.99 46.38
N PHE A 11 58.95 30.42 46.62
CA PHE A 11 57.77 29.70 46.16
C PHE A 11 57.52 29.99 44.67
N GLY A 12 57.83 29.03 43.80
CA GLY A 12 57.44 29.05 42.42
C GLY A 12 55.96 28.70 42.23
N LEU A 13 55.20 29.66 41.71
CA LEU A 13 53.78 29.47 41.38
C LEU A 13 53.69 28.66 40.06
N LEU A 14 53.37 27.35 40.16
CA LEU A 14 53.01 26.54 39.00
C LEU A 14 51.56 26.84 38.58
N ALA A 15 51.41 27.58 37.50
CA ALA A 15 50.10 27.73 36.85
C ALA A 15 49.74 26.44 36.06
N THR A 16 48.86 25.65 36.61
CA THR A 16 48.26 24.51 35.86
C THR A 16 47.24 25.03 34.86
N LEU A 17 47.60 25.01 33.60
CA LEU A 17 46.68 25.19 32.47
C LEU A 17 45.75 23.96 32.42
N THR A 18 44.52 24.08 32.90
CA THR A 18 43.46 23.10 32.67
C THR A 18 42.98 23.30 31.22
N VAL A 19 43.37 22.40 30.32
CA VAL A 19 42.78 22.25 28.99
C VAL A 19 41.45 21.58 29.19
N SER A 20 40.36 22.34 29.10
CA SER A 20 39.00 21.77 28.99
C SER A 20 38.90 21.02 27.67
N PRO A 21 38.38 19.75 27.67
CA PRO A 21 38.12 19.08 26.42
C PRO A 21 37.04 19.87 25.65
N LEU A 22 37.35 20.31 24.45
CA LEU A 22 36.33 20.75 23.49
C LEU A 22 35.43 19.54 23.23
N ASN A 23 34.24 19.53 23.82
CA ASN A 23 33.15 18.65 23.35
C ASN A 23 32.81 19.13 21.93
N ALA A 24 33.40 18.45 20.92
CA ALA A 24 32.86 18.48 19.58
C ALA A 24 31.49 17.81 19.66
N GLN A 25 30.44 18.61 19.85
CA GLN A 25 29.09 18.21 19.47
C GLN A 25 29.17 17.96 17.96
N GLU A 26 29.26 16.70 17.55
CA GLU A 26 29.00 16.33 16.17
C GLU A 26 27.58 16.85 15.88
N GLY A 27 27.49 17.96 15.18
CA GLY A 27 26.25 18.53 14.72
C GLY A 27 25.59 17.47 13.83
N ALA A 28 24.50 16.88 14.29
CA ALA A 28 23.70 15.98 13.48
C ALA A 28 23.38 16.72 12.18
N VAL A 29 23.93 16.23 11.07
CA VAL A 29 23.64 16.78 9.75
C VAL A 29 22.12 16.66 9.55
N ALA A 30 21.45 17.81 9.42
CA ALA A 30 19.99 17.83 9.24
C ALA A 30 19.61 16.96 8.03
N LYS A 31 18.61 16.10 8.21
CA LYS A 31 18.10 15.28 7.10
C LYS A 31 17.65 16.18 5.95
N PRO A 32 17.90 15.80 4.69
CA PRO A 32 17.34 16.54 3.55
C PRO A 32 15.82 16.64 3.64
N PRO A 33 15.21 17.68 3.03
CA PRO A 33 13.76 17.80 2.95
C PRO A 33 13.10 16.52 2.43
N LEU A 34 11.89 16.23 2.92
CA LEU A 34 11.16 14.98 2.60
C LEU A 34 11.10 14.74 1.09
N LYS A 35 10.70 15.75 0.32
CA LYS A 35 10.65 15.65 -1.15
C LYS A 35 11.98 15.21 -1.77
N ILE A 36 13.10 15.75 -1.33
CA ILE A 36 14.43 15.38 -1.87
C ILE A 36 14.76 13.92 -1.53
N ARG A 37 14.41 13.46 -0.32
CA ARG A 37 14.59 12.06 0.09
C ARG A 37 13.78 11.13 -0.79
N ILE A 38 12.49 11.46 -1.00
CA ILE A 38 11.59 10.69 -1.88
C ILE A 38 12.12 10.67 -3.32
N ASP A 39 12.42 11.83 -3.91
CA ASP A 39 12.90 11.93 -5.30
C ASP A 39 14.16 11.09 -5.54
N ASN A 40 15.14 11.16 -4.63
CA ASN A 40 16.38 10.39 -4.74
C ASN A 40 16.14 8.89 -4.65
N THR A 41 15.31 8.46 -3.70
CA THR A 41 14.98 7.05 -3.47
C THR A 41 14.16 6.49 -4.62
N ALA A 42 13.14 7.22 -5.06
CA ALA A 42 12.30 6.82 -6.19
C ALA A 42 13.10 6.72 -7.49
N ASN A 43 14.00 7.67 -7.75
CA ASN A 43 14.83 7.63 -8.96
C ASN A 43 15.70 6.36 -9.03
N ARG A 44 16.29 5.91 -7.92
CA ARG A 44 17.06 4.67 -7.88
C ARG A 44 16.18 3.44 -8.15
N GLY A 45 14.95 3.40 -7.58
CA GLY A 45 14.00 2.31 -7.82
C GLY A 45 13.53 2.26 -9.27
N ILE A 46 13.24 3.42 -9.85
CA ILE A 46 12.84 3.52 -11.27
C ILE A 46 14.00 3.08 -12.18
N ASP A 47 15.22 3.49 -11.88
CA ASP A 47 16.39 3.09 -12.66
C ASP A 47 16.63 1.57 -12.58
N PHE A 48 16.40 0.95 -11.40
CA PHE A 48 16.39 -0.52 -11.31
C PHE A 48 15.35 -1.14 -12.23
N LEU A 49 14.10 -0.68 -12.20
CA LEU A 49 13.03 -1.22 -13.04
C LEU A 49 13.38 -1.09 -14.53
N LEU A 50 13.81 0.09 -14.97
CA LEU A 50 14.05 0.36 -16.39
C LEU A 50 15.32 -0.29 -16.95
N ILE A 51 16.37 -0.48 -16.12
CA ILE A 51 17.67 -0.97 -16.58
C ILE A 51 17.82 -2.48 -16.37
N ARG A 52 17.20 -3.02 -15.31
CA ARG A 52 17.39 -4.41 -14.88
C ARG A 52 16.13 -5.23 -14.80
N GLY A 53 14.97 -4.57 -14.58
CA GLY A 53 13.70 -5.24 -14.35
C GLY A 53 12.90 -5.51 -15.62
N GLN A 54 13.04 -4.66 -16.66
CA GLN A 54 12.25 -4.78 -17.87
C GLN A 54 12.83 -5.79 -18.85
N ASN A 55 11.99 -6.70 -19.35
CA ASN A 55 12.33 -7.66 -20.39
C ASN A 55 12.29 -7.00 -21.80
N ASP A 56 12.83 -7.72 -22.81
CA ASP A 56 12.89 -7.22 -24.19
C ASP A 56 11.50 -6.99 -24.82
N ASP A 57 10.48 -7.73 -24.39
CA ASP A 57 9.08 -7.58 -24.82
C ASP A 57 8.35 -6.43 -24.09
N GLY A 58 8.99 -5.79 -23.13
CA GLY A 58 8.46 -4.70 -22.33
C GLY A 58 7.81 -5.12 -21.03
N SER A 59 7.69 -6.41 -20.74
CA SER A 59 7.10 -6.93 -19.51
C SER A 59 8.00 -6.77 -18.28
N PHE A 60 7.38 -6.84 -17.11
CA PHE A 60 8.02 -7.01 -15.81
C PHE A 60 7.39 -8.26 -15.17
N SER A 61 8.22 -9.26 -14.79
CA SER A 61 7.78 -10.52 -14.19
C SER A 61 6.58 -11.16 -14.93
N PRO A 62 6.73 -11.52 -16.22
CA PRO A 62 5.63 -11.96 -17.09
C PRO A 62 4.96 -13.26 -16.64
N GLU A 63 5.62 -14.06 -15.82
CA GLU A 63 5.05 -15.27 -15.21
C GLU A 63 3.85 -14.98 -14.29
N SER A 64 3.71 -13.73 -13.87
CA SER A 64 2.61 -13.20 -13.04
C SER A 64 1.49 -12.54 -13.85
N GLY A 65 1.45 -12.77 -15.14
CA GLY A 65 0.51 -12.10 -16.03
C GLY A 65 0.85 -10.63 -16.26
N VAL A 66 -0.17 -9.80 -16.47
CA VAL A 66 -0.01 -8.37 -16.79
C VAL A 66 0.16 -7.49 -15.55
N ALA A 67 -0.22 -7.98 -14.37
CA ALA A 67 -0.38 -7.14 -13.19
C ALA A 67 0.91 -6.47 -12.73
N VAL A 68 2.04 -7.21 -12.68
CA VAL A 68 3.33 -6.62 -12.25
C VAL A 68 3.80 -5.57 -13.24
N THR A 69 3.65 -5.82 -14.55
CA THR A 69 3.95 -4.82 -15.58
C THR A 69 3.12 -3.54 -15.38
N ALA A 70 1.83 -3.69 -15.14
CA ALA A 70 0.94 -2.56 -14.93
C ALA A 70 1.26 -1.77 -13.65
N LEU A 71 1.60 -2.45 -12.54
CA LEU A 71 2.07 -1.80 -11.30
C LEU A 71 3.38 -1.03 -11.52
N CYS A 72 4.35 -1.60 -12.25
CA CYS A 72 5.60 -0.92 -12.58
C CYS A 72 5.35 0.34 -13.43
N VAL A 73 4.47 0.27 -14.44
CA VAL A 73 4.08 1.43 -15.25
C VAL A 73 3.44 2.51 -14.39
N GLN A 74 2.47 2.14 -13.53
CA GLN A 74 1.84 3.08 -12.60
C GLN A 74 2.89 3.76 -11.71
N ALA A 75 3.76 2.97 -11.08
CA ALA A 75 4.79 3.46 -10.18
C ALA A 75 5.76 4.44 -10.86
N ILE A 76 6.20 4.13 -12.07
CA ILE A 76 7.09 5.01 -12.83
C ILE A 76 6.37 6.31 -13.21
N LEU A 77 5.13 6.25 -13.69
CA LEU A 77 4.36 7.42 -14.14
C LEU A 77 3.91 8.32 -12.98
N GLU A 78 3.74 7.79 -11.76
CA GLU A 78 3.49 8.63 -10.57
C GLU A 78 4.65 9.59 -10.29
N HIS A 79 5.88 9.12 -10.42
CA HIS A 79 7.08 9.92 -10.15
C HIS A 79 7.60 10.67 -11.38
N ARG A 80 7.37 10.11 -12.58
CA ARG A 80 7.85 10.65 -13.87
C ARG A 80 6.71 10.71 -14.90
N PRO A 81 5.69 11.58 -14.74
CA PRO A 81 4.54 11.61 -15.67
C PRO A 81 4.93 11.80 -17.14
N LYS A 82 6.01 12.54 -17.39
CA LYS A 82 6.54 12.78 -18.76
C LYS A 82 7.24 11.55 -19.36
N ALA A 83 7.43 10.48 -18.60
CA ALA A 83 8.05 9.26 -19.12
C ALA A 83 7.11 8.44 -20.02
N THR A 84 5.84 8.81 -20.15
CA THR A 84 4.87 8.12 -21.00
C THR A 84 5.41 7.92 -22.41
N ASP A 85 6.09 8.91 -23.00
CA ASP A 85 6.64 8.83 -24.35
C ASP A 85 8.00 8.10 -24.44
N SER A 86 8.55 7.65 -23.34
CA SER A 86 9.82 6.91 -23.35
C SER A 86 9.68 5.54 -23.99
N ALA A 87 10.72 5.08 -24.69
CA ALA A 87 10.72 3.78 -25.35
C ALA A 87 10.40 2.62 -24.40
N ALA A 88 10.86 2.70 -23.16
CA ALA A 88 10.61 1.68 -22.13
C ALA A 88 9.13 1.61 -21.75
N ILE A 89 8.50 2.75 -21.46
CA ILE A 89 7.07 2.78 -21.11
C ILE A 89 6.21 2.39 -22.32
N GLN A 90 6.55 2.84 -23.53
CA GLN A 90 5.82 2.43 -24.74
C GLN A 90 5.90 0.91 -25.00
N LYS A 91 7.03 0.25 -24.69
CA LYS A 91 7.14 -1.22 -24.72
C LYS A 91 6.22 -1.88 -23.68
N ALA A 92 6.23 -1.39 -22.45
CA ALA A 92 5.37 -1.92 -21.39
C ALA A 92 3.87 -1.75 -21.71
N LEU A 93 3.48 -0.61 -22.27
CA LEU A 93 2.10 -0.37 -22.70
C LEU A 93 1.69 -1.33 -23.82
N LYS A 94 2.57 -1.59 -24.81
CA LYS A 94 2.31 -2.61 -25.84
C LYS A 94 2.15 -4.02 -25.25
N TYR A 95 2.92 -4.36 -24.23
CA TYR A 95 2.74 -5.63 -23.52
C TYR A 95 1.35 -5.68 -22.86
N ILE A 96 0.93 -4.61 -22.15
CA ILE A 96 -0.42 -4.52 -21.56
C ILE A 96 -1.51 -4.62 -22.65
N GLU A 97 -1.34 -3.92 -23.78
CA GLU A 97 -2.26 -3.99 -24.93
C GLU A 97 -2.41 -5.41 -25.49
N SER A 98 -1.34 -6.21 -25.52
CA SER A 98 -1.39 -7.60 -25.98
C SER A 98 -2.23 -8.53 -25.09
N MET A 99 -2.53 -8.10 -23.87
CA MET A 99 -3.35 -8.83 -22.89
C MET A 99 -4.84 -8.44 -22.94
N ILE A 100 -5.23 -7.52 -23.84
CA ILE A 100 -6.64 -7.14 -24.06
C ILE A 100 -7.40 -8.32 -24.64
N ARG A 101 -8.54 -8.67 -24.05
CA ARG A 101 -9.38 -9.79 -24.44
C ARG A 101 -10.67 -9.34 -25.14
N PRO A 102 -11.30 -10.22 -25.94
CA PRO A 102 -12.56 -9.90 -26.63
C PRO A 102 -13.69 -9.49 -25.67
N ASP A 103 -13.72 -10.01 -24.44
CA ASP A 103 -14.69 -9.67 -23.40
C ASP A 103 -14.46 -8.28 -22.77
N GLY A 104 -13.40 -7.57 -23.14
CA GLY A 104 -13.05 -6.25 -22.64
C GLY A 104 -12.05 -6.29 -21.48
N GLY A 105 -11.84 -7.42 -20.83
CA GLY A 105 -10.85 -7.59 -19.78
C GLY A 105 -9.41 -7.47 -20.29
N ILE A 106 -8.48 -7.23 -19.37
CA ILE A 106 -7.03 -7.12 -19.65
C ILE A 106 -6.31 -8.12 -18.75
N TYR A 107 -6.07 -9.32 -19.27
CA TYR A 107 -5.51 -10.43 -18.50
C TYR A 107 -4.82 -11.45 -19.40
N ALA A 108 -3.91 -12.25 -18.81
CA ALA A 108 -3.22 -13.33 -19.52
C ALA A 108 -4.20 -14.43 -19.95
N GLU A 109 -3.98 -15.05 -21.11
CA GLU A 109 -4.82 -16.14 -21.60
C GLU A 109 -4.86 -17.29 -20.59
N GLY A 110 -6.08 -17.76 -20.25
CA GLY A 110 -6.29 -18.78 -19.24
C GLY A 110 -6.10 -18.32 -17.79
N SER A 111 -5.85 -17.04 -17.55
CA SER A 111 -5.65 -16.52 -16.20
C SER A 111 -6.88 -16.74 -15.31
N TYR A 112 -6.59 -17.10 -14.06
CA TYR A 112 -7.57 -17.14 -12.97
C TYR A 112 -7.66 -15.80 -12.20
N TYR A 113 -6.84 -14.79 -12.56
CA TYR A 113 -6.72 -13.52 -11.85
C TYR A 113 -7.34 -12.34 -12.60
N ARG A 114 -8.37 -12.61 -13.43
CA ARG A 114 -8.96 -11.68 -14.41
C ARG A 114 -9.37 -10.34 -13.84
N ASN A 115 -10.01 -10.31 -12.66
CA ASN A 115 -10.38 -9.07 -11.99
C ASN A 115 -9.13 -8.29 -11.55
N TYR A 116 -8.20 -8.95 -10.84
CA TYR A 116 -6.98 -8.30 -10.34
C TYR A 116 -6.15 -7.73 -11.48
N GLU A 117 -5.86 -8.54 -12.49
CA GLU A 117 -5.08 -8.13 -13.66
C GLU A 117 -5.73 -6.95 -14.40
N THR A 118 -7.03 -7.01 -14.64
CA THR A 118 -7.77 -5.93 -15.33
C THR A 118 -7.80 -4.66 -14.47
N SER A 119 -8.10 -4.78 -13.18
CA SER A 119 -8.17 -3.63 -12.27
C SER A 119 -6.84 -2.87 -12.19
N VAL A 120 -5.73 -3.62 -12.09
CA VAL A 120 -4.38 -3.02 -12.05
C VAL A 120 -3.99 -2.45 -13.42
N ALA A 121 -4.33 -3.14 -14.53
CA ALA A 121 -4.06 -2.66 -15.87
C ALA A 121 -4.82 -1.35 -16.19
N VAL A 122 -6.06 -1.21 -15.74
CA VAL A 122 -6.85 0.02 -15.82
C VAL A 122 -6.07 1.19 -15.19
N GLY A 123 -5.52 1.03 -14.00
CA GLY A 123 -4.73 2.09 -13.36
C GLY A 123 -3.52 2.54 -14.19
N ALA A 124 -2.82 1.61 -14.84
CA ALA A 124 -1.70 1.93 -15.73
C ALA A 124 -2.16 2.67 -17.02
N LEU A 125 -3.23 2.17 -17.64
CA LEU A 125 -3.73 2.77 -18.88
C LEU A 125 -4.34 4.16 -18.65
N VAL A 126 -5.04 4.39 -17.51
CA VAL A 126 -5.55 5.71 -17.15
C VAL A 126 -4.42 6.72 -16.98
N LYS A 127 -3.32 6.34 -16.30
CA LYS A 127 -2.15 7.24 -16.13
C LYS A 127 -1.42 7.54 -17.43
N ALA A 128 -1.42 6.62 -18.37
CA ALA A 128 -0.78 6.76 -19.67
C ALA A 128 -1.73 7.34 -20.75
N ASN A 129 -3.01 7.61 -20.39
CA ASN A 129 -4.04 7.95 -21.37
C ASN A 129 -3.92 9.40 -21.85
N ASP A 130 -3.91 9.54 -23.18
CA ASP A 130 -4.02 10.79 -23.90
C ASP A 130 -5.25 10.78 -24.85
N GLY A 131 -6.25 9.93 -24.56
CA GLY A 131 -7.42 9.64 -25.37
C GLY A 131 -7.31 8.33 -26.16
N ARG A 132 -6.12 7.75 -26.31
CA ARG A 132 -5.91 6.52 -27.12
C ARG A 132 -6.53 5.28 -26.50
N TYR A 133 -6.75 5.26 -25.19
CA TYR A 133 -7.29 4.12 -24.46
C TYR A 133 -8.76 4.26 -24.05
N ASP A 134 -9.44 5.37 -24.40
CA ASP A 134 -10.81 5.63 -23.94
C ASP A 134 -11.77 4.47 -24.26
N SER A 135 -11.73 3.95 -25.47
CA SER A 135 -12.58 2.80 -25.86
C SER A 135 -12.23 1.53 -25.09
N GLN A 136 -10.95 1.29 -24.83
CA GLN A 136 -10.51 0.11 -24.09
C GLN A 136 -10.84 0.21 -22.60
N LEU A 137 -10.66 1.39 -22.02
CA LEU A 137 -10.99 1.67 -20.63
C LEU A 137 -12.50 1.52 -20.38
N HIS A 138 -13.33 1.99 -21.29
CA HIS A 138 -14.78 1.77 -21.22
C HIS A 138 -15.14 0.27 -21.29
N ARG A 139 -14.51 -0.52 -22.15
CA ARG A 139 -14.75 -1.97 -22.22
C ARG A 139 -14.29 -2.69 -20.97
N ALA A 140 -13.14 -2.27 -20.40
CA ALA A 140 -12.62 -2.82 -19.16
C ALA A 140 -13.56 -2.51 -17.96
N GLU A 141 -14.17 -1.33 -17.93
CA GLU A 141 -15.20 -0.97 -16.97
C GLU A 141 -16.40 -1.92 -17.03
N LEU A 142 -16.94 -2.11 -18.23
CA LEU A 142 -18.09 -3.02 -18.44
C LEU A 142 -17.73 -4.45 -18.01
N PHE A 143 -16.53 -4.94 -18.37
CA PHE A 143 -16.05 -6.25 -17.95
C PHE A 143 -15.97 -6.38 -16.43
N LEU A 144 -15.37 -5.38 -15.75
CA LEU A 144 -15.23 -5.40 -14.29
C LEU A 144 -16.58 -5.41 -13.58
N LYS A 145 -17.54 -4.63 -14.06
CA LYS A 145 -18.91 -4.59 -13.52
C LYS A 145 -19.67 -5.88 -13.80
N GLU A 146 -19.48 -6.50 -15.00
CA GLU A 146 -20.13 -7.77 -15.37
C GLU A 146 -19.68 -8.95 -14.50
N ILE A 147 -18.45 -8.95 -14.00
CA ILE A 147 -17.95 -10.06 -13.16
C ILE A 147 -18.10 -9.81 -11.66
N GLN A 148 -18.79 -8.76 -11.24
CA GLN A 148 -19.10 -8.52 -9.83
C GLN A 148 -20.06 -9.58 -9.32
N TRP A 149 -19.89 -10.00 -8.06
CA TRP A 149 -20.76 -10.98 -7.43
C TRP A 149 -22.07 -10.32 -7.00
N ASP A 150 -23.04 -10.26 -7.90
CA ASP A 150 -24.34 -9.65 -7.66
C ASP A 150 -25.49 -10.44 -8.31
N GLU A 151 -26.60 -9.79 -8.57
CA GLU A 151 -27.79 -10.41 -9.17
C GLU A 151 -27.51 -11.02 -10.56
N GLY A 152 -26.52 -10.48 -11.29
CA GLY A 152 -26.06 -11.01 -12.58
C GLY A 152 -25.46 -12.39 -12.48
N GLU A 153 -24.82 -12.72 -11.36
CA GLU A 153 -24.29 -14.03 -10.99
C GLU A 153 -25.30 -14.88 -10.17
N GLY A 154 -26.52 -14.38 -9.97
CA GLY A 154 -27.55 -15.05 -9.17
C GLY A 154 -27.28 -14.97 -7.66
N ILE A 155 -26.52 -13.97 -7.20
CA ILE A 155 -26.20 -13.74 -5.79
C ILE A 155 -27.18 -12.73 -5.21
N GLU A 156 -27.97 -13.17 -4.24
CA GLU A 156 -28.93 -12.31 -3.56
C GLU A 156 -28.25 -11.33 -2.61
N SER A 157 -28.85 -10.16 -2.43
CA SER A 157 -28.28 -9.09 -1.60
C SER A 157 -28.09 -9.46 -0.11
N SER A 158 -28.71 -10.55 0.35
CA SER A 158 -28.52 -11.14 1.68
C SER A 158 -27.33 -12.09 1.78
N ASP A 159 -26.77 -12.53 0.64
CA ASP A 159 -25.60 -13.42 0.63
C ASP A 159 -24.34 -12.66 1.08
N ALA A 160 -23.49 -13.32 1.87
CA ALA A 160 -22.24 -12.74 2.35
C ALA A 160 -21.23 -12.40 1.22
N ALA A 161 -21.41 -12.96 0.03
CA ALA A 161 -20.58 -12.68 -1.16
C ALA A 161 -21.06 -11.47 -1.96
N TYR A 162 -22.29 -10.99 -1.72
CA TYR A 162 -22.91 -9.96 -2.54
C TYR A 162 -22.11 -8.66 -2.59
N GLY A 163 -21.90 -8.16 -3.81
CA GLY A 163 -21.21 -6.92 -4.11
C GLY A 163 -19.69 -7.03 -4.15
N GLY A 164 -19.12 -8.16 -3.71
CA GLY A 164 -17.69 -8.36 -3.69
C GLY A 164 -17.10 -8.74 -5.05
N GLN A 165 -15.77 -8.70 -5.11
CA GLN A 165 -14.98 -9.22 -6.22
C GLN A 165 -13.95 -10.23 -5.74
N GLY A 166 -13.81 -11.34 -6.48
CA GLY A 166 -12.73 -12.31 -6.29
C GLY A 166 -11.64 -12.14 -7.35
N TYR A 167 -10.76 -13.12 -7.46
CA TYR A 167 -9.79 -13.17 -8.56
C TYR A 167 -10.48 -13.30 -9.93
N GLY A 168 -11.68 -13.87 -9.97
CA GLY A 168 -12.55 -14.07 -11.11
C GLY A 168 -13.82 -14.80 -10.66
N LYS A 169 -14.75 -15.14 -11.60
CA LYS A 169 -16.03 -15.81 -11.26
C LYS A 169 -15.88 -17.18 -10.57
N HIS A 170 -14.73 -17.81 -10.63
CA HIS A 170 -14.48 -19.16 -10.11
C HIS A 170 -14.11 -19.22 -8.62
N LYS A 171 -13.80 -18.11 -8.00
CA LYS A 171 -13.44 -18.03 -6.57
C LYS A 171 -14.29 -16.98 -5.89
N ARG A 172 -14.67 -17.28 -4.63
CA ARG A 172 -15.38 -16.35 -3.78
C ARG A 172 -14.73 -14.97 -3.73
N PRO A 173 -15.51 -13.91 -3.51
CA PRO A 173 -14.96 -12.57 -3.36
C PRO A 173 -14.13 -12.44 -2.08
N ASP A 174 -13.21 -11.46 -2.10
CA ASP A 174 -12.40 -11.08 -0.96
C ASP A 174 -12.13 -9.58 -0.96
N LEU A 175 -11.74 -9.06 0.20
CA LEU A 175 -11.56 -7.61 0.38
C LEU A 175 -10.41 -7.04 -0.47
N SER A 176 -9.32 -7.79 -0.66
CA SER A 176 -8.19 -7.31 -1.47
C SER A 176 -8.61 -7.09 -2.93
N ASN A 177 -9.25 -8.09 -3.53
CA ASN A 177 -9.75 -7.99 -4.91
C ASN A 177 -10.86 -6.95 -5.06
N THR A 178 -11.75 -6.85 -4.07
CA THR A 178 -12.81 -5.82 -4.05
C THR A 178 -12.21 -4.41 -3.95
N ALA A 179 -11.14 -4.22 -3.17
CA ALA A 179 -10.47 -2.93 -3.05
C ALA A 179 -9.77 -2.49 -4.35
N PHE A 180 -9.16 -3.41 -5.10
CA PHE A 180 -8.63 -3.12 -6.45
C PHE A 180 -9.72 -2.79 -7.46
N PHE A 181 -10.85 -3.48 -7.39
CA PHE A 181 -12.01 -3.21 -8.22
C PHE A 181 -12.58 -1.80 -7.98
N VAL A 182 -12.84 -1.43 -6.73
CA VAL A 182 -13.33 -0.09 -6.37
C VAL A 182 -12.36 0.99 -6.84
N GLU A 183 -11.06 0.76 -6.65
CA GLU A 183 -10.02 1.68 -7.12
C GLU A 183 -10.01 1.83 -8.64
N ALA A 184 -10.16 0.74 -9.38
CA ALA A 184 -10.23 0.78 -10.85
C ALA A 184 -11.44 1.61 -11.31
N LEU A 185 -12.62 1.42 -10.71
CA LEU A 185 -13.81 2.22 -11.04
C LEU A 185 -13.61 3.71 -10.72
N ARG A 186 -13.00 4.03 -9.57
CA ARG A 186 -12.67 5.44 -9.23
C ARG A 186 -11.67 6.05 -10.23
N ASN A 187 -10.67 5.32 -10.66
CA ASN A 187 -9.72 5.75 -11.67
C ASN A 187 -10.39 6.00 -13.03
N LEU A 188 -11.45 5.26 -13.35
CA LEU A 188 -12.27 5.45 -14.56
C LEU A 188 -13.24 6.64 -14.46
N GLY A 189 -13.31 7.31 -13.29
CA GLY A 189 -14.15 8.47 -13.05
C GLY A 189 -15.54 8.15 -12.53
N ASN A 190 -15.83 6.90 -12.15
CA ASN A 190 -17.09 6.55 -11.52
C ASN A 190 -17.21 7.26 -10.15
N GLY A 191 -18.37 7.86 -9.88
CA GLY A 191 -18.67 8.57 -8.65
C GLY A 191 -18.88 7.64 -7.44
N GLU A 192 -19.04 8.24 -6.28
CA GLU A 192 -19.36 7.50 -5.04
C GLU A 192 -20.75 6.87 -5.09
N ASP A 193 -21.65 7.41 -5.90
CA ASP A 193 -23.02 6.93 -6.11
C ASP A 193 -23.13 5.85 -7.21
N ASP A 194 -22.04 5.43 -7.81
CA ASP A 194 -22.02 4.34 -8.79
C ASP A 194 -22.55 3.03 -8.16
N GLU A 195 -23.49 2.37 -8.83
CA GLU A 195 -24.16 1.18 -8.30
C GLU A 195 -23.19 0.06 -7.94
N ALA A 196 -22.18 -0.19 -8.79
CA ALA A 196 -21.19 -1.23 -8.53
C ALA A 196 -20.29 -0.90 -7.33
N ILE A 197 -19.94 0.38 -7.12
CA ILE A 197 -19.22 0.85 -5.94
C ILE A 197 -20.09 0.69 -4.68
N GLN A 198 -21.38 1.01 -4.74
CA GLN A 198 -22.31 0.84 -3.60
C GLN A 198 -22.57 -0.64 -3.25
N LYS A 199 -22.67 -1.52 -4.25
CA LYS A 199 -22.67 -2.96 -4.01
C LYS A 199 -21.37 -3.43 -3.34
N ALA A 200 -20.21 -2.96 -3.84
CA ALA A 200 -18.92 -3.27 -3.21
C ALA A 200 -18.83 -2.78 -1.77
N LEU A 201 -19.35 -1.59 -1.46
CA LEU A 201 -19.40 -1.06 -0.09
C LEU A 201 -20.15 -2.03 0.85
N LYS A 202 -21.24 -2.64 0.40
CA LYS A 202 -21.98 -3.64 1.20
C LYS A 202 -21.11 -4.83 1.55
N PHE A 203 -20.34 -5.36 0.59
CA PHE A 203 -19.38 -6.44 0.85
C PHE A 203 -18.26 -5.99 1.81
N ILE A 204 -17.69 -4.81 1.58
CA ILE A 204 -16.59 -4.25 2.39
C ILE A 204 -17.01 -4.13 3.86
N VAL A 205 -18.20 -3.58 4.12
CA VAL A 205 -18.73 -3.43 5.48
C VAL A 205 -18.87 -4.79 6.17
N ARG A 206 -19.23 -5.84 5.44
CA ARG A 206 -19.34 -7.22 5.94
C ARG A 206 -17.99 -7.86 6.29
N THR A 207 -16.87 -7.28 5.84
CA THR A 207 -15.52 -7.72 6.23
C THR A 207 -14.97 -7.00 7.45
N GLN A 208 -15.71 -6.05 8.03
CA GLN A 208 -15.28 -5.30 9.20
C GLN A 208 -15.69 -5.99 10.50
N ASN A 209 -14.80 -6.10 11.47
CA ASN A 209 -15.11 -6.57 12.82
C ASN A 209 -15.80 -5.46 13.62
N LEU A 210 -16.99 -5.10 13.17
CA LEU A 210 -17.86 -4.10 13.80
C LEU A 210 -19.30 -4.59 13.79
N THR A 211 -19.98 -4.55 14.92
CA THR A 211 -21.39 -4.95 15.05
C THR A 211 -22.32 -3.84 14.58
N GLY A 212 -23.33 -4.18 13.81
CA GLY A 212 -24.28 -3.22 13.25
C GLY A 212 -23.70 -2.47 12.05
N HIS A 213 -24.21 -1.30 11.77
CA HIS A 213 -23.74 -0.43 10.69
C HIS A 213 -23.69 -1.09 9.30
N GLY A 214 -24.58 -2.09 9.06
CA GLY A 214 -24.67 -2.82 7.79
C GLY A 214 -23.92 -4.15 7.76
N ASN A 215 -23.16 -4.52 8.81
CA ASN A 215 -22.61 -5.86 8.93
C ASN A 215 -23.64 -6.82 9.55
N ASP A 216 -24.23 -7.67 8.71
CA ASP A 216 -25.26 -8.65 9.03
C ASP A 216 -24.72 -10.10 9.05
N THR A 217 -23.39 -10.28 9.02
CA THR A 217 -22.75 -11.60 9.00
C THR A 217 -22.71 -12.25 10.39
N GLU A 218 -22.61 -13.57 10.42
CA GLU A 218 -22.40 -14.32 11.67
C GLU A 218 -21.07 -14.01 12.39
N HIS A 219 -20.13 -13.38 11.69
CA HIS A 219 -18.81 -13.01 12.25
C HIS A 219 -18.82 -11.65 12.95
N ALA A 220 -19.82 -10.79 12.64
CA ALA A 220 -19.97 -9.50 13.28
C ALA A 220 -20.04 -9.63 14.81
N GLY A 221 -19.27 -8.86 15.54
CA GLY A 221 -19.27 -8.86 17.01
C GLY A 221 -18.51 -10.00 17.70
N ARG A 222 -17.89 -10.93 16.95
CA ARG A 222 -17.03 -11.96 17.57
C ARG A 222 -15.68 -11.42 18.07
N ILE A 223 -15.20 -10.31 17.49
CA ILE A 223 -13.97 -9.60 17.88
C ILE A 223 -14.31 -8.17 18.30
N GLY A 224 -14.81 -7.33 17.39
CA GLY A 224 -15.24 -5.96 17.73
C GLY A 224 -14.11 -4.95 17.83
N ASP A 225 -12.99 -5.16 17.11
CA ASP A 225 -11.82 -4.29 17.11
C ASP A 225 -11.83 -3.20 16.02
N GLY A 226 -12.90 -3.17 15.19
CA GLY A 226 -13.05 -2.20 14.10
C GLY A 226 -12.21 -2.45 12.86
N GLY A 227 -11.24 -3.35 12.92
CA GLY A 227 -10.40 -3.74 11.79
C GLY A 227 -11.09 -4.67 10.81
N PHE A 228 -10.36 -5.07 9.75
CA PHE A 228 -10.91 -5.84 8.65
C PHE A 228 -10.21 -7.18 8.47
N TYR A 229 -10.98 -8.18 8.06
CA TYR A 229 -10.52 -9.51 7.67
C TYR A 229 -10.73 -9.77 6.18
N TYR A 230 -10.30 -10.94 5.67
CA TYR A 230 -10.19 -11.19 4.24
C TYR A 230 -11.53 -11.36 3.53
N THR A 231 -12.46 -12.18 4.04
CA THR A 231 -13.74 -12.44 3.40
C THR A 231 -14.77 -13.04 4.37
N PRO A 232 -16.06 -12.61 4.29
CA PRO A 232 -17.16 -13.27 4.98
C PRO A 232 -17.75 -14.42 4.19
N ALA A 233 -17.47 -14.51 2.88
CA ALA A 233 -18.05 -15.50 1.99
C ALA A 233 -17.52 -16.92 2.23
N ALA A 234 -18.30 -17.94 1.85
CA ALA A 234 -17.94 -19.36 1.96
C ALA A 234 -17.53 -19.78 3.39
N GLY A 235 -18.25 -19.29 4.40
CA GLY A 235 -18.01 -19.58 5.82
C GLY A 235 -16.96 -18.67 6.48
N GLY A 236 -16.46 -17.68 5.75
CA GLY A 236 -15.50 -16.70 6.26
C GLY A 236 -14.06 -17.18 6.32
N GLN A 237 -13.13 -16.26 6.09
CA GLN A 237 -11.68 -16.51 6.23
C GLN A 237 -10.93 -15.23 6.61
N SER A 238 -9.95 -15.37 7.50
CA SER A 238 -8.88 -14.40 7.70
C SER A 238 -7.53 -15.03 7.40
N GLN A 239 -6.61 -14.23 6.85
CA GLN A 239 -5.21 -14.64 6.66
C GLN A 239 -4.41 -14.55 7.96
N ALA A 240 -4.94 -13.82 8.97
CA ALA A 240 -4.38 -13.68 10.32
C ALA A 240 -4.97 -14.70 11.31
N GLU A 241 -5.53 -15.81 10.80
CA GLU A 241 -6.13 -16.89 11.60
C GLU A 241 -7.49 -16.53 12.24
N THR A 242 -7.97 -17.40 13.12
CA THR A 242 -9.22 -17.25 13.86
C THR A 242 -8.98 -17.24 15.36
N THR A 243 -9.90 -16.65 16.10
CA THR A 243 -9.93 -16.74 17.57
C THR A 243 -10.61 -18.04 18.05
N ALA A 244 -10.44 -18.38 19.33
CA ALA A 244 -11.05 -19.58 19.92
C ALA A 244 -12.60 -19.60 19.81
N ASN A 245 -13.24 -18.42 19.74
CA ASN A 245 -14.70 -18.29 19.56
C ASN A 245 -15.11 -18.22 18.07
N GLY A 246 -14.18 -18.52 17.14
CA GLY A 246 -14.44 -18.50 15.70
C GLY A 246 -14.48 -17.08 15.07
N GLY A 247 -13.98 -16.06 15.75
CA GLY A 247 -13.82 -14.72 15.20
C GLY A 247 -12.69 -14.68 14.15
N LEU A 248 -12.92 -13.97 13.07
CA LEU A 248 -11.95 -13.79 11.97
C LEU A 248 -11.04 -12.59 12.30
N ARG A 249 -9.74 -12.83 12.59
CA ARG A 249 -8.84 -11.77 13.05
C ARG A 249 -8.64 -10.69 12.01
N SER A 250 -8.71 -9.44 12.46
CA SER A 250 -8.33 -8.26 11.69
C SER A 250 -6.82 -8.23 11.46
N TYR A 251 -6.38 -7.59 10.36
CA TYR A 251 -4.96 -7.36 10.11
C TYR A 251 -4.72 -6.09 9.26
N GLY A 252 -3.50 -5.55 9.35
CA GLY A 252 -3.15 -4.23 8.87
C GLY A 252 -3.52 -3.99 7.42
N SER A 253 -3.00 -4.77 6.46
CA SER A 253 -3.23 -4.52 5.04
C SER A 253 -4.71 -4.56 4.64
N MET A 254 -5.54 -5.42 5.27
CA MET A 254 -6.97 -5.42 5.00
C MET A 254 -7.68 -4.23 5.65
N THR A 255 -7.25 -3.80 6.82
CA THR A 255 -7.86 -2.63 7.47
C THR A 255 -7.62 -1.36 6.65
N TYR A 256 -6.41 -1.14 6.15
CA TYR A 256 -6.14 -0.01 5.26
C TYR A 256 -6.87 -0.13 3.91
N ALA A 257 -6.95 -1.34 3.32
CA ALA A 257 -7.71 -1.56 2.10
C ALA A 257 -9.22 -1.28 2.28
N GLY A 258 -9.78 -1.71 3.40
CA GLY A 258 -11.18 -1.45 3.78
C GLY A 258 -11.45 0.05 4.00
N LEU A 259 -10.59 0.73 4.78
CA LEU A 259 -10.68 2.17 5.03
C LEU A 259 -10.67 2.95 3.71
N LYS A 260 -9.67 2.73 2.85
CA LYS A 260 -9.60 3.37 1.53
C LYS A 260 -10.87 3.17 0.72
N SER A 261 -11.35 1.94 0.68
CA SER A 261 -12.52 1.59 -0.14
C SER A 261 -13.81 2.21 0.39
N MET A 262 -13.98 2.35 1.71
CA MET A 262 -15.09 3.09 2.31
C MET A 262 -15.06 4.58 1.92
N ILE A 263 -13.88 5.21 1.99
CA ILE A 263 -13.70 6.60 1.57
C ILE A 263 -14.04 6.77 0.08
N TYR A 264 -13.56 5.87 -0.77
CA TYR A 264 -13.86 5.89 -2.21
C TYR A 264 -15.34 5.66 -2.52
N ALA A 265 -16.06 4.99 -1.65
CA ALA A 265 -17.53 4.82 -1.72
C ALA A 265 -18.32 5.95 -1.03
N GLY A 266 -17.66 7.05 -0.65
CA GLY A 266 -18.28 8.28 -0.17
C GLY A 266 -18.52 8.36 1.34
N LEU A 267 -17.97 7.44 2.15
CA LEU A 267 -18.11 7.54 3.61
C LEU A 267 -17.23 8.68 4.15
N SER A 268 -17.82 9.51 5.00
CA SER A 268 -17.11 10.61 5.65
C SER A 268 -16.21 10.09 6.80
N SER A 269 -15.29 10.95 7.23
CA SER A 269 -14.44 10.70 8.41
C SER A 269 -15.21 10.52 9.72
N GLU A 270 -16.48 10.98 9.78
CA GLU A 270 -17.36 10.87 10.95
C GLU A 270 -18.23 9.61 10.93
N ASP A 271 -18.22 8.85 9.82
CA ASP A 271 -18.97 7.59 9.74
C ASP A 271 -18.43 6.60 10.78
N PRO A 272 -19.29 5.96 11.61
CA PRO A 272 -18.84 5.05 12.66
C PRO A 272 -17.94 3.91 12.18
N ARG A 273 -18.10 3.46 10.92
CA ARG A 273 -17.27 2.43 10.30
C ARG A 273 -15.85 2.94 10.01
N VAL A 274 -15.74 4.18 9.52
CA VAL A 274 -14.45 4.85 9.28
C VAL A 274 -13.76 5.14 10.61
N VAL A 275 -14.49 5.65 11.62
CA VAL A 275 -13.96 5.89 12.96
C VAL A 275 -13.40 4.60 13.56
N ALA A 276 -14.16 3.50 13.53
CA ALA A 276 -13.72 2.21 14.07
C ALA A 276 -12.46 1.66 13.35
N ALA A 277 -12.38 1.83 12.01
CA ALA A 277 -11.18 1.46 11.25
C ALA A 277 -9.96 2.31 11.66
N MET A 278 -10.15 3.61 11.85
CA MET A 278 -9.09 4.51 12.32
C MET A 278 -8.64 4.20 13.74
N ASP A 279 -9.54 3.75 14.63
CA ASP A 279 -9.19 3.32 15.98
C ASP A 279 -8.35 2.04 15.95
N PHE A 280 -8.70 1.06 15.09
CA PHE A 280 -7.83 -0.10 14.87
C PHE A 280 -6.43 0.32 14.40
N ILE A 281 -6.34 1.24 13.44
CA ILE A 281 -5.08 1.76 12.90
C ILE A 281 -4.24 2.41 13.98
N ARG A 282 -4.82 3.27 14.83
CA ARG A 282 -4.13 3.92 15.94
C ARG A 282 -3.60 2.91 16.96
N ASN A 283 -4.39 1.90 17.27
CA ASN A 283 -4.02 0.83 18.22
C ASN A 283 -2.94 -0.11 17.68
N ASN A 284 -2.73 -0.16 16.36
CA ASN A 284 -1.84 -1.11 15.71
C ASN A 284 -0.86 -0.43 14.74
N TYR A 285 -0.51 0.86 14.97
CA TYR A 285 0.45 1.55 14.13
C TYR A 285 1.81 0.85 14.14
N SER A 286 2.28 0.42 12.97
CA SER A 286 3.58 -0.23 12.82
C SER A 286 4.15 0.01 11.42
N LEU A 287 5.47 0.22 11.36
CA LEU A 287 6.25 0.19 10.12
C LEU A 287 7.30 -0.93 10.15
N SER A 288 7.30 -1.74 11.20
CA SER A 288 8.19 -2.91 11.32
C SER A 288 7.57 -4.18 10.77
N ASP A 289 6.25 -4.26 10.74
CA ASP A 289 5.48 -5.43 10.33
C ASP A 289 4.09 -5.04 9.80
N ASN A 290 3.43 -5.98 9.13
CA ASN A 290 2.00 -5.91 8.80
C ASN A 290 1.22 -6.40 10.02
N PRO A 291 0.56 -5.53 10.80
CA PRO A 291 -0.11 -5.92 12.04
C PRO A 291 -1.02 -7.13 11.88
N GLY A 292 -0.80 -8.17 12.69
CA GLY A 292 -1.50 -9.45 12.60
C GLY A 292 -0.93 -10.45 11.60
N MET A 293 0.04 -10.04 10.75
CA MET A 293 0.63 -10.87 9.70
C MET A 293 2.17 -10.96 9.76
N GLY A 294 2.82 -10.19 10.66
CA GLY A 294 4.27 -10.11 10.71
C GLY A 294 4.87 -9.62 9.38
N GLN A 295 5.85 -10.32 8.85
CA GLN A 295 6.50 -9.94 7.59
C GLN A 295 5.71 -10.35 6.32
N ALA A 296 4.62 -11.12 6.46
CA ALA A 296 3.86 -11.55 5.30
C ALA A 296 3.08 -10.38 4.65
N GLY A 297 3.37 -10.10 3.39
CA GLY A 297 2.74 -9.03 2.62
C GLY A 297 3.11 -7.63 3.12
N LEU A 298 4.36 -7.42 3.58
CA LEU A 298 4.81 -6.16 4.17
C LEU A 298 4.79 -5.00 3.19
N TYR A 299 5.20 -5.21 1.94
CA TYR A 299 5.22 -4.13 0.95
C TYR A 299 3.83 -3.84 0.36
N TYR A 300 2.99 -4.84 0.25
CA TYR A 300 1.57 -4.63 -0.02
C TYR A 300 0.90 -3.86 1.13
N TYR A 301 1.28 -4.14 2.38
CA TYR A 301 0.83 -3.37 3.54
C TYR A 301 1.30 -1.90 3.45
N TYR A 302 2.56 -1.61 3.15
CA TYR A 302 3.03 -0.24 2.98
C TYR A 302 2.28 0.51 1.87
N HIS A 303 1.99 -0.17 0.76
CA HIS A 303 1.20 0.40 -0.32
C HIS A 303 -0.22 0.75 0.11
N THR A 304 -0.92 -0.16 0.78
CA THR A 304 -2.29 0.08 1.26
C THR A 304 -2.32 1.11 2.39
N PHE A 305 -1.33 1.09 3.28
CA PHE A 305 -1.11 2.06 4.36
C PHE A 305 -1.01 3.49 3.81
N ALA A 306 -0.04 3.74 2.93
CA ALA A 306 0.20 5.07 2.38
C ALA A 306 -1.02 5.58 1.63
N LYS A 307 -1.61 4.74 0.79
CA LYS A 307 -2.76 5.11 -0.03
C LYS A 307 -4.02 5.39 0.79
N ALA A 308 -4.25 4.64 1.86
CA ALA A 308 -5.43 4.84 2.71
C ALA A 308 -5.31 6.09 3.58
N LEU A 309 -4.14 6.37 4.17
CA LEU A 309 -3.92 7.57 4.97
C LEU A 309 -3.95 8.83 4.11
N ASP A 310 -3.42 8.77 2.89
CA ASP A 310 -3.51 9.86 1.92
C ASP A 310 -4.97 10.12 1.51
N ALA A 311 -5.73 9.08 1.17
CA ALA A 311 -7.16 9.19 0.86
C ALA A 311 -7.99 9.72 2.04
N ALA A 312 -7.59 9.42 3.28
CA ALA A 312 -8.21 9.94 4.50
C ALA A 312 -7.82 11.40 4.81
N GLY A 313 -6.87 12.00 4.06
CA GLY A 313 -6.35 13.34 4.32
C GLY A 313 -5.58 13.43 5.66
N ALA A 314 -5.04 12.31 6.16
CA ALA A 314 -4.32 12.29 7.42
C ALA A 314 -2.92 12.89 7.24
N GLU A 315 -2.63 14.03 7.86
CA GLU A 315 -1.28 14.63 7.88
C GLU A 315 -0.42 14.00 8.97
N ILE A 316 -0.97 13.95 10.18
CA ILE A 316 -0.38 13.32 11.36
C ILE A 316 -1.33 12.25 11.86
N LEU A 317 -0.80 11.14 12.29
CA LEU A 317 -1.57 10.06 12.93
C LEU A 317 -1.12 9.92 14.39
N ASP A 318 -2.03 10.19 15.32
CA ASP A 318 -1.77 9.88 16.73
C ASP A 318 -2.02 8.38 16.96
N ASP A 319 -1.06 7.69 17.61
CA ASP A 319 -1.27 6.31 18.05
C ASP A 319 -2.16 6.23 19.30
N ALA A 320 -2.39 5.03 19.83
CA ALA A 320 -3.24 4.82 20.99
C ALA A 320 -2.72 5.48 22.29
N ASP A 321 -1.42 5.72 22.36
CA ASP A 321 -0.77 6.40 23.49
C ASP A 321 -0.75 7.93 23.30
N GLY A 322 -1.31 8.44 22.20
CA GLY A 322 -1.34 9.85 21.84
C GLY A 322 0.00 10.37 21.30
N LYS A 323 0.88 9.49 20.86
CA LYS A 323 2.13 9.88 20.21
C LYS A 323 1.86 10.23 18.74
N PRO A 324 2.22 11.46 18.30
CA PRO A 324 2.05 11.85 16.90
C PRO A 324 3.09 11.16 16.00
N HIS A 325 2.63 10.70 14.84
CA HIS A 325 3.43 10.11 13.78
C HIS A 325 3.29 10.93 12.49
N ASP A 326 4.39 11.51 12.02
CA ASP A 326 4.54 11.98 10.64
C ASP A 326 4.75 10.74 9.75
N TRP A 327 3.66 10.06 9.46
CA TRP A 327 3.68 8.79 8.75
C TRP A 327 4.35 8.87 7.37
N ARG A 328 4.26 10.03 6.68
CA ARG A 328 4.91 10.24 5.39
C ARG A 328 6.43 10.21 5.53
N SER A 329 6.95 10.93 6.52
CA SER A 329 8.39 10.96 6.81
C SER A 329 8.89 9.62 7.34
N GLU A 330 8.14 8.99 8.26
CA GLU A 330 8.52 7.71 8.87
C GLU A 330 8.52 6.56 7.85
N LEU A 331 7.49 6.46 6.99
CA LEU A 331 7.46 5.45 5.93
C LEU A 331 8.56 5.69 4.88
N THR A 332 8.80 6.96 4.52
CA THR A 332 9.91 7.29 3.61
C THR A 332 11.25 6.85 4.17
N ASP A 333 11.52 7.13 5.45
CA ASP A 333 12.77 6.70 6.10
C ASP A 333 12.88 5.18 6.15
N LYS A 334 11.76 4.48 6.42
CA LYS A 334 11.71 3.02 6.42
C LYS A 334 12.02 2.43 5.04
N LEU A 335 11.44 2.99 3.99
CA LEU A 335 11.71 2.53 2.62
C LEU A 335 13.15 2.85 2.18
N ILE A 336 13.73 3.98 2.60
CA ILE A 336 15.15 4.30 2.38
C ILE A 336 16.06 3.26 3.05
N GLU A 337 15.78 2.92 4.31
CA GLU A 337 16.54 1.92 5.07
C GLU A 337 16.54 0.53 4.38
N GLN A 338 15.41 0.15 3.79
CA GLN A 338 15.23 -1.17 3.17
C GLN A 338 15.68 -1.24 1.71
N GLN A 339 15.98 -0.09 1.07
CA GLN A 339 16.37 -0.06 -0.34
C GLN A 339 17.73 -0.74 -0.56
N GLN A 340 17.76 -1.71 -1.48
CA GLN A 340 18.97 -2.42 -1.86
C GLN A 340 19.98 -1.52 -2.60
N GLN A 341 21.24 -1.96 -2.66
CA GLN A 341 22.31 -1.18 -3.32
C GLN A 341 22.01 -0.90 -4.80
N ASP A 342 21.33 -1.80 -5.49
CA ASP A 342 20.94 -1.65 -6.89
C ASP A 342 19.66 -0.82 -7.10
N GLY A 343 19.08 -0.29 -6.03
CA GLY A 343 17.89 0.56 -6.04
C GLY A 343 16.56 -0.18 -5.88
N SER A 344 16.54 -1.52 -5.88
CA SER A 344 15.33 -2.31 -5.72
C SER A 344 14.92 -2.48 -4.25
N TRP A 345 13.74 -3.07 -4.06
CA TRP A 345 13.29 -3.65 -2.79
C TRP A 345 12.91 -5.11 -2.97
N VAL A 346 12.95 -5.84 -1.87
CA VAL A 346 12.52 -7.25 -1.78
C VAL A 346 12.19 -7.56 -0.33
N ASN A 347 11.18 -8.38 -0.10
CA ASN A 347 10.91 -8.93 1.22
C ASN A 347 11.71 -10.22 1.39
N SER A 348 12.89 -10.11 2.00
CA SER A 348 13.78 -11.26 2.22
C SER A 348 13.32 -12.17 3.35
N ASP A 349 12.45 -11.68 4.23
CA ASP A 349 12.01 -12.41 5.42
C ASP A 349 10.74 -13.25 5.16
N ASN A 350 9.98 -12.89 4.12
CA ASN A 350 8.77 -13.62 3.74
C ASN A 350 8.41 -13.37 2.27
N ASP A 351 8.40 -14.41 1.45
CA ASP A 351 8.10 -14.35 0.02
C ASP A 351 6.61 -14.57 -0.31
N ARG A 352 5.76 -14.71 0.71
CA ARG A 352 4.32 -14.93 0.53
C ARG A 352 3.73 -13.81 -0.34
N TRP A 353 2.81 -14.18 -1.22
CA TRP A 353 2.19 -13.30 -2.22
C TRP A 353 3.20 -12.65 -3.17
N MET A 354 4.26 -13.38 -3.50
CA MET A 354 5.30 -12.98 -4.44
C MET A 354 6.16 -11.80 -3.97
N GLU A 355 6.24 -11.51 -2.68
CA GLU A 355 7.12 -10.45 -2.18
C GLU A 355 8.63 -10.81 -2.24
N GLY A 356 8.98 -11.99 -2.75
CA GLY A 356 10.32 -12.34 -3.24
C GLY A 356 10.63 -11.77 -4.64
N ASP A 357 9.60 -11.33 -5.39
CA ASP A 357 9.75 -10.68 -6.71
C ASP A 357 10.15 -9.21 -6.55
N ARG A 358 11.36 -8.89 -7.02
CA ARG A 358 11.93 -7.55 -6.85
C ARG A 358 11.19 -6.48 -7.67
N GLN A 359 10.64 -6.83 -8.84
CA GLN A 359 9.88 -5.89 -9.67
C GLN A 359 8.57 -5.51 -8.99
N LEU A 360 7.82 -6.49 -8.48
CA LEU A 360 6.60 -6.28 -7.73
C LEU A 360 6.83 -5.42 -6.48
N VAL A 361 7.80 -5.81 -5.67
CA VAL A 361 8.09 -5.13 -4.40
C VAL A 361 8.62 -3.71 -4.64
N THR A 362 9.44 -3.51 -5.68
CA THR A 362 9.89 -2.16 -6.07
C THR A 362 8.72 -1.30 -6.52
N ALA A 363 7.76 -1.85 -7.27
CA ALA A 363 6.56 -1.12 -7.66
C ALA A 363 5.71 -0.70 -6.44
N TYR A 364 5.49 -1.60 -5.46
CA TYR A 364 4.78 -1.24 -4.23
C TYR A 364 5.51 -0.16 -3.41
N ALA A 365 6.83 -0.25 -3.27
CA ALA A 365 7.62 0.76 -2.57
C ALA A 365 7.53 2.14 -3.25
N LEU A 366 7.64 2.19 -4.58
CA LEU A 366 7.51 3.42 -5.36
C LEU A 366 6.10 4.02 -5.25
N LEU A 367 5.05 3.21 -5.35
CA LEU A 367 3.67 3.66 -5.16
C LEU A 367 3.43 4.20 -3.75
N SER A 368 4.03 3.58 -2.73
CA SER A 368 4.00 4.10 -1.36
C SER A 368 4.66 5.46 -1.24
N LEU A 369 5.86 5.63 -1.82
CA LEU A 369 6.60 6.91 -1.84
C LEU A 369 5.82 8.01 -2.57
N ALA A 370 5.06 7.68 -3.62
CA ALA A 370 4.23 8.65 -4.33
C ALA A 370 3.17 9.28 -3.42
N HIS A 371 2.51 8.48 -2.57
CA HIS A 371 1.55 8.97 -1.56
C HIS A 371 2.22 9.73 -0.40
N CYS A 372 3.51 9.51 -0.14
CA CYS A 372 4.27 10.30 0.82
C CYS A 372 4.66 11.69 0.30
N SER A 373 4.57 11.93 -1.01
CA SER A 373 5.01 13.18 -1.65
C SER A 373 3.89 14.22 -1.83
N GLN A 374 2.66 13.89 -1.48
CA GLN A 374 1.46 14.73 -1.68
C GLN A 374 1.23 15.69 -0.54
#